data_24452042c044e394d3f0a62a309b1110
#
_entry.id   24452042c044e394d3f0a62a309b1110
#
_cell.length_a   1.000
_cell.length_b   1.000
_cell.length_c   1.000
_cell.angle_alpha   90.00
_cell.angle_beta   90.00
_cell.angle_gamma   90.00
#
_symmetry.space_group_name_H-M   'P 1'
#
loop_
_entity.id
_entity.type
_entity.pdbx_description
1 polymer ?
#
loop_
_entity_poly.entity_id
_entity_poly.type
_entity_poly.pdbx_seq_one_letter_code
_entity_poly.pdbx_strand_id
1 'polypeptide(L)'
;MKTTLMAVLATTTIIAGTAQADEIIFAHGSNPGNPRYVAAEKFAELFTACTGGEHTVNVAASATMGDDSEMLTSATAGVINITANSQGAMSQIVPEVGLLGLPFLFKDLPTAWAVLDGEVGDMIDARANNAGLKVLGFWDNGIRNVTHTEKGVPTPADLSGMQIRTP
;
A
#
# COMPACT_ATOMS: atom_id res chain seq x y z
N MET A 1 -32.57 -70.44 20.22
CA MET A 1 -31.81 -69.54 19.32
C MET A 1 -31.98 -68.09 19.80
N LYS A 2 -30.94 -67.52 20.41
CA LYS A 2 -30.93 -66.13 20.91
C LYS A 2 -30.09 -65.29 19.94
N THR A 3 -30.72 -64.42 19.20
CA THR A 3 -30.07 -63.51 18.23
C THR A 3 -29.68 -62.22 19.00
N THR A 4 -28.40 -62.04 19.20
CA THR A 4 -27.82 -60.81 19.83
C THR A 4 -27.63 -59.78 18.73
N LEU A 5 -28.37 -58.64 18.83
CA LEU A 5 -28.27 -57.50 17.93
C LEU A 5 -27.12 -56.60 18.42
N MET A 6 -26.04 -56.53 17.68
CA MET A 6 -24.91 -55.63 17.95
C MET A 6 -25.19 -54.27 17.31
N ALA A 7 -25.43 -53.24 18.13
CA ALA A 7 -25.55 -51.85 17.67
C ALA A 7 -24.13 -51.27 17.51
N VAL A 8 -23.75 -50.93 16.27
CA VAL A 8 -22.51 -50.23 15.95
C VAL A 8 -22.78 -48.73 16.07
N LEU A 9 -22.21 -48.11 17.11
CA LEU A 9 -22.24 -46.67 17.32
C LEU A 9 -21.18 -46.01 16.42
N ALA A 10 -21.58 -45.37 15.32
CA ALA A 10 -20.69 -44.62 14.46
C ALA A 10 -20.40 -43.24 15.10
N THR A 11 -19.22 -43.11 15.68
CA THR A 11 -18.75 -41.82 16.23
C THR A 11 -18.28 -40.91 15.07
N THR A 12 -19.07 -39.95 14.68
CA THR A 12 -18.69 -38.94 13.69
C THR A 12 -17.75 -37.93 14.37
N THR A 13 -16.45 -38.05 14.13
CA THR A 13 -15.46 -37.08 14.58
C THR A 13 -15.60 -35.85 13.69
N ILE A 14 -16.17 -34.73 14.23
CA ILE A 14 -16.17 -33.43 13.58
C ILE A 14 -14.74 -32.88 13.72
N ILE A 15 -13.96 -32.95 12.63
CA ILE A 15 -12.70 -32.24 12.54
C ILE A 15 -13.06 -30.76 12.39
N ALA A 16 -13.06 -30.03 13.51
CA ALA A 16 -13.05 -28.57 13.47
C ALA A 16 -11.73 -28.15 12.85
N GLY A 17 -11.72 -27.88 11.54
CA GLY A 17 -10.61 -27.22 10.88
C GLY A 17 -10.38 -25.89 11.58
N THR A 18 -9.21 -25.70 12.18
CA THR A 18 -8.77 -24.38 12.63
C THR A 18 -8.67 -23.52 11.38
N ALA A 19 -9.59 -22.58 11.20
CA ALA A 19 -9.44 -21.53 10.21
C ALA A 19 -8.11 -20.85 10.55
N GLN A 20 -7.09 -21.08 9.74
CA GLN A 20 -5.84 -20.37 9.84
C GLN A 20 -6.12 -18.96 9.32
N ALA A 21 -5.87 -17.94 10.15
CA ALA A 21 -5.98 -16.56 9.70
C ALA A 21 -5.04 -16.34 8.51
N ASP A 22 -5.57 -15.87 7.39
CA ASP A 22 -4.76 -15.52 6.25
C ASP A 22 -3.94 -14.28 6.60
N GLU A 23 -2.61 -14.39 6.52
CA GLU A 23 -1.70 -13.28 6.76
C GLU A 23 -1.59 -12.43 5.49
N ILE A 24 -1.97 -11.17 5.59
CA ILE A 24 -1.87 -10.18 4.52
C ILE A 24 -0.56 -9.40 4.71
N ILE A 25 0.29 -9.38 3.69
CA ILE A 25 1.53 -8.60 3.70
C ILE A 25 1.24 -7.19 3.19
N PHE A 26 1.48 -6.18 4.05
CA PHE A 26 1.44 -4.77 3.69
C PHE A 26 2.85 -4.17 3.70
N ALA A 27 3.44 -3.92 2.54
CA ALA A 27 4.80 -3.46 2.39
C ALA A 27 4.90 -1.96 2.07
N HIS A 28 5.90 -1.27 2.66
CA HIS A 28 6.22 0.13 2.35
C HIS A 28 7.66 0.51 2.74
N GLY A 29 8.19 1.59 2.11
CA GLY A 29 9.55 2.05 2.30
C GLY A 29 9.79 2.97 3.52
N SER A 30 8.76 3.33 4.29
CA SER A 30 8.88 4.32 5.37
C SER A 30 9.38 3.72 6.67
N ASN A 31 10.27 4.47 7.36
CA ASN A 31 10.80 4.09 8.66
C ASN A 31 9.83 4.45 9.82
N PRO A 32 9.98 3.85 11.01
CA PRO A 32 9.24 4.22 12.21
C PRO A 32 9.29 5.74 12.47
N GLY A 33 8.14 6.29 12.89
CA GLY A 33 7.96 7.74 13.10
C GLY A 33 7.51 8.51 11.86
N ASN A 34 7.56 7.93 10.67
CA ASN A 34 6.97 8.54 9.48
C ASN A 34 5.43 8.38 9.51
N PRO A 35 4.65 9.38 9.09
CA PRO A 35 3.17 9.27 9.04
C PRO A 35 2.67 8.05 8.27
N ARG A 36 3.31 7.68 7.16
CA ARG A 36 2.94 6.48 6.38
C ARG A 36 3.12 5.19 7.20
N TYR A 37 4.21 5.10 7.98
CA TYR A 37 4.42 3.98 8.90
C TYR A 37 3.28 3.87 9.90
N VAL A 38 2.96 4.98 10.59
CA VAL A 38 1.89 5.03 11.60
C VAL A 38 0.53 4.68 10.99
N ALA A 39 0.26 5.16 9.77
CA ALA A 39 -0.98 4.87 9.06
C ALA A 39 -1.07 3.38 8.66
N ALA A 40 0.02 2.76 8.22
CA ALA A 40 0.05 1.34 7.90
C ALA A 40 -0.20 0.45 9.12
N GLU A 41 0.42 0.77 10.27
CA GLU A 41 0.16 0.08 11.54
C GLU A 41 -1.32 0.24 11.97
N LYS A 42 -1.86 1.45 11.83
CA LYS A 42 -3.27 1.70 12.15
C LYS A 42 -4.23 0.97 11.21
N PHE A 43 -3.89 0.89 9.93
CA PHE A 43 -4.62 0.08 8.96
C PHE A 43 -4.64 -1.40 9.40
N ALA A 44 -3.47 -1.96 9.76
CA ALA A 44 -3.35 -3.34 10.20
C ALA A 44 -4.22 -3.64 11.43
N GLU A 45 -4.18 -2.77 12.44
CA GLU A 45 -5.02 -2.87 13.63
C GLU A 45 -6.51 -2.88 13.28
N LEU A 46 -6.95 -1.89 12.49
CA LEU A 46 -8.36 -1.72 12.14
C LEU A 46 -8.86 -2.85 11.23
N PHE A 47 -8.06 -3.28 10.28
CA PHE A 47 -8.42 -4.36 9.37
C PHE A 47 -8.61 -5.68 10.13
N THR A 48 -7.67 -6.03 11.00
CA THR A 48 -7.77 -7.22 11.85
C THR A 48 -9.01 -7.15 12.74
N ALA A 49 -9.30 -5.99 13.33
CA ALA A 49 -10.49 -5.80 14.16
C ALA A 49 -11.78 -5.91 13.34
N CYS A 50 -11.85 -5.31 12.15
CA CYS A 50 -13.03 -5.36 11.27
C CYS A 50 -13.33 -6.76 10.76
N THR A 51 -12.30 -7.60 10.58
CA THR A 51 -12.47 -9.00 10.16
C THR A 51 -12.67 -9.97 11.33
N GLY A 52 -12.83 -9.44 12.55
CA GLY A 52 -12.99 -10.28 13.75
C GLY A 52 -11.77 -11.18 14.04
N GLY A 53 -10.59 -10.82 13.52
CA GLY A 53 -9.36 -11.61 13.64
C GLY A 53 -9.24 -12.75 12.61
N GLU A 54 -10.17 -12.85 11.67
CA GLU A 54 -10.13 -13.85 10.60
C GLU A 54 -8.93 -13.61 9.66
N HIS A 55 -8.56 -12.33 9.47
CA HIS A 55 -7.38 -11.92 8.71
C HIS A 55 -6.48 -11.03 9.57
N THR A 56 -5.16 -11.24 9.43
CA THR A 56 -4.14 -10.40 10.08
C THR A 56 -3.31 -9.69 9.02
N VAL A 57 -2.77 -8.51 9.37
CA VAL A 57 -1.90 -7.74 8.47
C VAL A 57 -0.51 -7.64 9.08
N ASN A 58 0.48 -8.13 8.34
CA ASN A 58 1.89 -8.00 8.66
C ASN A 58 2.46 -6.79 7.92
N VAL A 59 2.88 -5.75 8.65
CA VAL A 59 3.45 -4.52 8.07
C VAL A 59 4.94 -4.70 7.85
N ALA A 60 5.34 -4.93 6.59
CA ALA A 60 6.74 -5.00 6.15
C ALA A 60 7.26 -3.59 5.82
N ALA A 61 7.71 -2.87 6.85
CA ALA A 61 8.17 -1.48 6.76
C ALA A 61 9.65 -1.35 6.35
N SER A 62 10.12 -0.10 6.19
CA SER A 62 11.54 0.24 5.99
C SER A 62 12.18 -0.41 4.77
N ALA A 63 11.41 -0.62 3.72
CA ALA A 63 11.85 -1.26 2.48
C ALA A 63 12.42 -2.69 2.66
N THR A 64 11.96 -3.41 3.67
CA THR A 64 12.39 -4.80 3.93
C THR A 64 12.00 -5.77 2.82
N MET A 65 11.01 -5.39 2.00
CA MET A 65 10.56 -6.14 0.83
C MET A 65 11.04 -5.54 -0.52
N GLY A 66 12.10 -4.73 -0.46
CA GLY A 66 12.66 -4.02 -1.62
C GLY A 66 12.24 -2.55 -1.69
N ASP A 67 12.68 -1.87 -2.75
CA ASP A 67 12.27 -0.48 -3.02
C ASP A 67 10.82 -0.39 -3.54
N ASP A 68 10.33 0.84 -3.75
CA ASP A 68 8.95 1.07 -4.22
C ASP A 68 8.64 0.34 -5.55
N SER A 69 9.60 0.25 -6.48
CA SER A 69 9.41 -0.42 -7.77
C SER A 69 9.42 -1.95 -7.64
N GLU A 70 10.30 -2.48 -6.78
CA GLU A 70 10.37 -3.90 -6.48
C GLU A 70 9.11 -4.37 -5.73
N MET A 71 8.63 -3.57 -4.77
CA MET A 71 7.38 -3.88 -4.06
C MET A 71 6.16 -3.86 -5.00
N LEU A 72 6.08 -2.92 -5.95
CA LEU A 72 5.01 -2.89 -6.95
C LEU A 72 5.05 -4.11 -7.86
N THR A 73 6.25 -4.50 -8.33
CA THR A 73 6.43 -5.73 -9.12
C THR A 73 5.99 -6.96 -8.35
N SER A 74 6.35 -7.03 -7.07
CA SER A 74 5.96 -8.13 -6.18
C SER A 74 4.45 -8.15 -5.91
N ALA A 75 3.80 -6.98 -5.85
CA ALA A 75 2.35 -6.88 -5.72
C ALA A 75 1.62 -7.35 -6.97
N THR A 76 2.08 -6.96 -8.18
CA THR A 76 1.52 -7.47 -9.43
C THR A 76 1.69 -8.98 -9.60
N ALA A 77 2.74 -9.55 -9.02
CA ALA A 77 2.98 -10.99 -8.99
C ALA A 77 2.21 -11.73 -7.87
N GLY A 78 1.48 -11.01 -7.01
CA GLY A 78 0.72 -11.59 -5.90
C GLY A 78 1.56 -12.03 -4.69
N VAL A 79 2.84 -11.65 -4.63
CA VAL A 79 3.72 -11.94 -3.47
C VAL A 79 3.46 -10.98 -2.31
N ILE A 80 3.16 -9.72 -2.62
CA ILE A 80 2.75 -8.70 -1.66
C ILE A 80 1.26 -8.42 -1.90
N ASN A 81 0.46 -8.38 -0.84
CA ASN A 81 -0.98 -8.16 -0.96
C ASN A 81 -1.33 -6.67 -1.04
N ILE A 82 -0.65 -5.84 -0.25
CA ILE A 82 -0.87 -4.39 -0.17
C ILE A 82 0.48 -3.70 -0.18
N THR A 83 0.58 -2.60 -0.91
CA THR A 83 1.78 -1.77 -0.89
C THR A 83 1.44 -0.28 -0.93
N ALA A 84 2.18 0.54 -0.16
CA ALA A 84 2.08 1.99 -0.19
C ALA A 84 3.35 2.57 -0.82
N ASN A 85 3.23 3.01 -2.07
CA ASN A 85 4.33 3.45 -2.91
C ASN A 85 4.26 4.94 -3.25
N SER A 86 5.38 5.47 -3.68
CA SER A 86 5.44 6.81 -4.24
C SER A 86 4.75 6.88 -5.60
N GLN A 87 4.22 8.06 -5.91
CA GLN A 87 3.65 8.39 -7.22
C GLN A 87 4.65 8.10 -8.36
N GLY A 88 5.95 8.39 -8.16
CA GLY A 88 6.98 8.14 -9.17
C GLY A 88 7.15 6.66 -9.51
N ALA A 89 7.12 5.77 -8.53
CA ALA A 89 7.17 4.33 -8.77
C ALA A 89 5.89 3.83 -9.47
N MET A 90 4.72 4.29 -9.03
CA MET A 90 3.45 3.89 -9.63
C MET A 90 3.34 4.34 -11.10
N SER A 91 3.98 5.45 -11.49
CA SER A 91 3.99 5.93 -12.89
C SER A 91 4.70 4.99 -13.86
N GLN A 92 5.49 4.05 -13.39
CA GLN A 92 6.09 3.00 -14.24
C GLN A 92 5.05 1.97 -14.69
N ILE A 93 3.97 1.81 -13.94
CA ILE A 93 2.86 0.89 -14.23
C ILE A 93 1.69 1.65 -14.87
N VAL A 94 1.34 2.80 -14.30
CA VAL A 94 0.28 3.69 -14.78
C VAL A 94 0.91 5.04 -15.11
N PRO A 95 1.34 5.28 -16.37
CA PRO A 95 2.07 6.48 -16.76
C PRO A 95 1.35 7.80 -16.42
N GLU A 96 0.03 7.81 -16.45
CA GLU A 96 -0.79 8.99 -16.12
C GLU A 96 -0.57 9.48 -14.68
N VAL A 97 -0.21 8.58 -13.76
CA VAL A 97 0.14 8.94 -12.38
C VAL A 97 1.36 9.86 -12.31
N GLY A 98 2.23 9.81 -13.33
CA GLY A 98 3.37 10.73 -13.47
C GLY A 98 2.96 12.19 -13.50
N LEU A 99 1.77 12.52 -14.02
CA LEU A 99 1.25 13.88 -14.07
C LEU A 99 1.04 14.48 -12.68
N LEU A 100 0.72 13.66 -11.68
CA LEU A 100 0.53 14.11 -10.29
C LEU A 100 1.82 14.66 -9.66
N GLY A 101 2.97 14.34 -10.24
CA GLY A 101 4.28 14.84 -9.81
C GLY A 101 4.70 16.16 -10.45
N LEU A 102 3.88 16.74 -11.32
CA LEU A 102 4.22 18.02 -11.97
C LEU A 102 4.32 19.14 -10.92
N PRO A 103 5.38 19.95 -10.97
CA PRO A 103 5.52 21.10 -10.09
C PRO A 103 4.31 22.03 -10.18
N PHE A 104 3.84 22.50 -9.02
CA PHE A 104 2.75 23.48 -8.92
C PHE A 104 1.39 23.02 -9.50
N LEU A 105 1.20 21.73 -9.76
CA LEU A 105 -0.07 21.20 -10.27
C LEU A 105 -1.23 21.48 -9.30
N PHE A 106 -1.00 21.29 -8.01
CA PHE A 106 -1.99 21.53 -6.97
C PHE A 106 -1.63 22.76 -6.15
N LYS A 107 -2.62 23.61 -5.91
CA LYS A 107 -2.48 24.80 -5.07
C LYS A 107 -2.20 24.44 -3.61
N ASP A 108 -2.89 23.41 -3.11
CA ASP A 108 -2.84 22.96 -1.73
C ASP A 108 -3.28 21.47 -1.64
N LEU A 109 -3.04 20.85 -0.50
CA LEU A 109 -3.41 19.45 -0.26
C LEU A 109 -4.93 19.18 -0.34
N PRO A 110 -5.83 20.01 0.21
CA PRO A 110 -7.27 19.80 0.06
C PRO A 110 -7.72 19.76 -1.40
N THR A 111 -7.13 20.59 -2.28
CA THR A 111 -7.40 20.52 -3.72
C THR A 111 -6.91 19.22 -4.33
N ALA A 112 -5.73 18.74 -3.94
CA ALA A 112 -5.20 17.48 -4.40
C ALA A 112 -6.09 16.29 -3.97
N TRP A 113 -6.53 16.26 -2.71
CA TRP A 113 -7.44 15.22 -2.20
C TRP A 113 -8.78 15.23 -2.94
N ALA A 114 -9.39 16.41 -3.13
CA ALA A 114 -10.67 16.49 -3.85
C ALA A 114 -10.58 15.99 -5.29
N VAL A 115 -9.44 16.17 -5.96
CA VAL A 115 -9.20 15.64 -7.31
C VAL A 115 -8.97 14.13 -7.29
N LEU A 116 -8.18 13.63 -6.34
CA LEU A 116 -7.81 12.22 -6.25
C LEU A 116 -8.92 11.33 -5.67
N ASP A 117 -9.79 11.89 -4.84
CA ASP A 117 -10.99 11.20 -4.33
C ASP A 117 -12.19 11.28 -5.32
N GLY A 118 -11.98 11.87 -6.49
CA GLY A 118 -12.98 12.01 -7.55
C GLY A 118 -12.61 11.27 -8.84
N GLU A 119 -13.11 11.76 -9.97
CA GLU A 119 -13.00 11.13 -11.29
C GLU A 119 -11.55 10.80 -11.71
N VAL A 120 -10.58 11.62 -11.30
CA VAL A 120 -9.16 11.37 -11.62
C VAL A 120 -8.65 10.13 -10.88
N GLY A 121 -9.02 9.98 -9.61
CA GLY A 121 -8.69 8.77 -8.85
C GLY A 121 -9.35 7.52 -9.41
N ASP A 122 -10.62 7.61 -9.80
CA ASP A 122 -11.34 6.52 -10.47
C ASP A 122 -10.67 6.11 -11.79
N MET A 123 -10.21 7.09 -12.57
CA MET A 123 -9.46 6.83 -13.80
C MET A 123 -8.12 6.13 -13.52
N ILE A 124 -7.40 6.56 -12.50
CA ILE A 124 -6.14 5.93 -12.08
C ILE A 124 -6.40 4.49 -11.62
N ASP A 125 -7.43 4.27 -10.82
CA ASP A 125 -7.81 2.93 -10.38
C ASP A 125 -8.16 2.01 -11.56
N ALA A 126 -8.94 2.51 -12.52
CA ALA A 126 -9.28 1.75 -13.73
C ALA A 126 -8.03 1.36 -14.54
N ARG A 127 -7.00 2.24 -14.61
CA ARG A 127 -5.72 1.93 -15.26
C ARG A 127 -4.91 0.92 -14.45
N ALA A 128 -4.85 1.07 -13.14
CA ALA A 128 -4.18 0.14 -12.24
C ALA A 128 -4.79 -1.27 -12.32
N ASN A 129 -6.11 -1.38 -12.42
CA ASN A 129 -6.81 -2.66 -12.59
C ASN A 129 -6.39 -3.40 -13.85
N ASN A 130 -6.07 -2.71 -14.94
CA ASN A 130 -5.52 -3.34 -16.16
C ASN A 130 -4.14 -3.96 -15.95
N ALA A 131 -3.41 -3.52 -14.93
CA ALA A 131 -2.11 -4.05 -14.52
C ALA A 131 -2.21 -5.04 -13.34
N GLY A 132 -3.43 -5.45 -12.95
CA GLY A 132 -3.66 -6.38 -11.86
C GLY A 132 -3.57 -5.76 -10.46
N LEU A 133 -3.63 -4.43 -10.36
CA LEU A 133 -3.59 -3.70 -9.09
C LEU A 133 -4.93 -3.01 -8.82
N LYS A 134 -5.30 -2.90 -7.55
CA LYS A 134 -6.44 -2.11 -7.07
C LYS A 134 -5.94 -0.94 -6.24
N VAL A 135 -6.33 0.28 -6.59
CA VAL A 135 -6.07 1.46 -5.77
C VAL A 135 -7.06 1.47 -4.61
N LEU A 136 -6.57 1.44 -3.38
CA LEU A 136 -7.39 1.48 -2.17
C LEU A 136 -7.58 2.91 -1.65
N GLY A 137 -6.69 3.83 -2.02
CA GLY A 137 -6.76 5.23 -1.63
C GLY A 137 -5.46 5.96 -1.92
N PHE A 138 -5.50 7.27 -1.73
CA PHE A 138 -4.35 8.15 -1.93
C PHE A 138 -3.95 8.77 -0.59
N TRP A 139 -2.65 8.64 -0.27
CA TRP A 139 -2.07 9.26 0.92
C TRP A 139 -1.11 10.35 0.48
N ASP A 140 -1.23 11.52 1.08
CA ASP A 140 -0.26 12.57 0.81
C ASP A 140 1.10 12.27 1.49
N ASN A 141 2.17 12.72 0.87
CA ASN A 141 3.53 12.64 1.41
C ASN A 141 4.06 14.04 1.76
N GLY A 142 3.15 14.98 1.95
CA GLY A 142 3.46 16.38 2.21
C GLY A 142 3.89 17.15 0.96
N ILE A 143 4.21 18.44 1.19
CA ILE A 143 4.70 19.35 0.14
C ILE A 143 6.22 19.22 0.05
N ARG A 144 6.72 18.99 -1.15
CA ARG A 144 8.16 18.87 -1.40
C ARG A 144 8.81 20.24 -1.44
N ASN A 145 9.97 20.32 -0.80
CA ASN A 145 10.83 21.49 -0.83
C ASN A 145 12.20 21.08 -1.33
N VAL A 146 12.88 22.02 -2.03
CA VAL A 146 14.28 21.85 -2.39
C VAL A 146 15.14 22.16 -1.17
N THR A 147 16.01 21.22 -0.80
CA THR A 147 16.97 21.37 0.29
C THR A 147 18.39 21.22 -0.23
N HIS A 148 19.34 21.94 0.37
CA HIS A 148 20.75 21.86 0.07
C HIS A 148 21.54 21.91 1.38
N THR A 149 22.69 21.23 1.44
CA THR A 149 23.49 21.08 2.67
C THR A 149 24.24 22.35 3.07
N GLU A 150 24.54 23.25 2.12
CA GLU A 150 25.43 24.37 2.35
C GLU A 150 24.76 25.73 2.16
N LYS A 151 23.73 25.83 1.34
CA LYS A 151 23.09 27.13 1.03
C LYS A 151 21.58 27.00 0.83
N GLY A 152 20.87 28.12 1.05
CA GLY A 152 19.48 28.23 0.64
C GLY A 152 19.32 28.29 -0.88
N VAL A 153 18.16 27.85 -1.37
CA VAL A 153 17.79 27.87 -2.81
C VAL A 153 16.49 28.67 -2.96
N PRO A 154 16.53 30.00 -2.75
CA PRO A 154 15.32 30.83 -2.76
C PRO A 154 14.76 31.09 -4.16
N THR A 155 15.55 30.95 -5.22
CA THR A 155 15.10 31.20 -6.59
C THR A 155 15.48 30.05 -7.54
N PRO A 156 14.78 29.88 -8.66
CA PRO A 156 15.15 28.89 -9.68
C PRO A 156 16.56 29.07 -10.23
N ALA A 157 17.10 30.30 -10.27
CA ALA A 157 18.46 30.57 -10.74
C ALA A 157 19.52 29.91 -9.83
N ASP A 158 19.23 29.77 -8.54
CA ASP A 158 20.12 29.14 -7.58
C ASP A 158 20.30 27.63 -7.81
N LEU A 159 19.41 27.00 -8.58
CA LEU A 159 19.50 25.58 -8.97
C LEU A 159 20.51 25.33 -10.09
N SER A 160 20.99 26.41 -10.77
CA SER A 160 21.90 26.26 -11.91
C SER A 160 23.18 25.51 -11.50
N GLY A 161 23.50 24.44 -12.24
CA GLY A 161 24.68 23.60 -11.99
C GLY A 161 24.60 22.65 -10.80
N MET A 162 23.46 22.58 -10.10
CA MET A 162 23.25 21.62 -9.02
C MET A 162 22.86 20.24 -9.53
N GLN A 163 23.37 19.24 -8.85
CA GLN A 163 22.84 17.88 -8.95
C GLN A 163 21.75 17.69 -7.90
N ILE A 164 20.54 17.38 -8.37
CA ILE A 164 19.37 17.22 -7.50
C ILE A 164 18.99 15.73 -7.50
N ARG A 165 18.88 15.15 -6.30
CA ARG A 165 18.28 13.83 -6.15
C ARG A 165 16.77 13.98 -6.10
N THR A 166 16.06 13.29 -6.97
CA THR A 166 14.59 13.10 -6.91
C THR A 166 14.26 11.72 -6.40
N PRO A 167 13.07 11.53 -5.80
CA PRO A 167 12.61 10.22 -5.37
C PRO A 167 12.49 9.23 -6.52
#